data_c80c58c9abdd164779029e8cd3759de0
#
_entry.id   c80c58c9abdd164779029e8cd3759de0
#
_cell.length_a   1.000
_cell.length_b   1.000
_cell.length_c   1.000
_cell.angle_alpha   90.00
_cell.angle_beta   90.00
_cell.angle_gamma   90.00
#
_symmetry.space_group_name_H-M   'P 1'
#
loop_
_entity.id
_entity.type
_entity.pdbx_description
1 polymer ?
#
loop_
_entity_poly.entity_id
_entity_poly.type
_entity_poly.pdbx_seq_one_letter_code
_entity_poly.pdbx_strand_id
1 'polypeptide(L)'
;MTVGVEILETGVVGAVVDDSGRVTARAASDVGADLVAAVGAALERLSSASKGSSSLGIAASGMDPSAATRVIDSLTSRRSRALRKAVVGCGTAAALAESWIGAAAGVDSVVYFGVEPHAMAGVVRGGRPVIGAHGREPAVGWMALNPVEREDYRKSGCLDAEVAAAGIVRRLIWRIKAGDRSRVQDAVGGDLTAITYDLVVEAARAKDGVSISVMRDTAKYLGMAAANLVIMSDPAMLVLGGIMASAGDQLLEPIVWELGRRLPGPMMDALTIRSATLGPDAVVIGAARYAGFVNTTES
;
A
#
# COMPACT_ATOMS: atom_id res chain seq x y z
N MET A 1 -4.53 -14.07 -19.64
CA MET A 1 -3.47 -14.08 -18.59
C MET A 1 -2.57 -12.85 -18.73
N THR A 2 -2.23 -12.20 -17.66
CA THR A 2 -1.38 -10.97 -17.61
C THR A 2 -0.33 -11.12 -16.52
N VAL A 3 0.84 -10.53 -16.69
CA VAL A 3 1.88 -10.51 -15.68
C VAL A 3 1.79 -9.20 -14.90
N GLY A 4 1.74 -9.28 -13.57
CA GLY A 4 1.87 -8.17 -12.66
C GLY A 4 3.19 -8.25 -11.90
N VAL A 5 3.85 -7.12 -11.71
CA VAL A 5 5.10 -7.00 -10.97
C VAL A 5 4.98 -5.85 -10.00
N GLU A 6 5.41 -6.07 -8.78
CA GLU A 6 5.55 -5.05 -7.74
C GLU A 6 7.03 -4.84 -7.42
N ILE A 7 7.45 -3.59 -7.43
CA ILE A 7 8.79 -3.17 -7.04
C ILE A 7 8.73 -2.69 -5.59
N LEU A 8 9.41 -3.41 -4.72
CA LEU A 8 9.61 -3.09 -3.31
C LEU A 8 11.02 -2.50 -3.09
N GLU A 9 11.26 -1.89 -1.93
CA GLU A 9 12.59 -1.39 -1.57
C GLU A 9 13.66 -2.49 -1.50
N THR A 10 13.26 -3.68 -1.06
CA THR A 10 14.17 -4.81 -0.82
C THR A 10 14.06 -5.92 -1.87
N GLY A 11 13.05 -5.88 -2.74
CA GLY A 11 12.79 -6.98 -3.66
C GLY A 11 11.82 -6.63 -4.78
N VAL A 12 11.60 -7.61 -5.61
CA VAL A 12 10.60 -7.60 -6.67
C VAL A 12 9.71 -8.82 -6.50
N VAL A 13 8.41 -8.62 -6.51
CA VAL A 13 7.42 -9.70 -6.53
C VAL A 13 6.72 -9.68 -7.88
N GLY A 14 6.62 -10.83 -8.53
CA GLY A 14 5.88 -10.99 -9.78
C GLY A 14 4.83 -12.08 -9.67
N ALA A 15 3.74 -11.92 -10.40
CA ALA A 15 2.68 -12.91 -10.48
C ALA A 15 2.10 -13.02 -11.90
N VAL A 16 1.66 -14.21 -12.27
CA VAL A 16 0.79 -14.44 -13.43
C VAL A 16 -0.65 -14.47 -12.93
N VAL A 17 -1.46 -13.59 -13.48
CA VAL A 17 -2.87 -13.42 -13.11
C VAL A 17 -3.74 -13.85 -14.28
N ASP A 18 -4.72 -14.71 -14.01
CA ASP A 18 -5.70 -15.12 -15.02
C ASP A 18 -6.83 -14.09 -15.18
N ASP A 19 -7.72 -14.33 -16.14
CA ASP A 19 -8.80 -13.41 -16.47
C ASP A 19 -9.88 -13.31 -15.37
N SER A 20 -9.86 -14.23 -14.39
CA SER A 20 -10.69 -14.17 -13.19
C SER A 20 -10.03 -13.42 -12.03
N GLY A 21 -8.78 -12.96 -12.19
CA GLY A 21 -8.01 -12.28 -11.15
C GLY A 21 -7.23 -13.20 -10.23
N ARG A 22 -7.26 -14.52 -10.48
CA ARG A 22 -6.54 -15.49 -9.64
C ARG A 22 -5.06 -15.53 -10.01
N VAL A 23 -4.20 -15.53 -8.98
CA VAL A 23 -2.76 -15.75 -9.13
C VAL A 23 -2.50 -17.23 -9.42
N THR A 24 -1.92 -17.51 -10.59
CA THR A 24 -1.60 -18.88 -11.06
C THR A 24 -0.13 -19.25 -10.89
N ALA A 25 0.75 -18.26 -10.78
CA ALA A 25 2.17 -18.46 -10.50
C ALA A 25 2.76 -17.21 -9.83
N ARG A 26 3.81 -17.42 -9.02
CA ARG A 26 4.52 -16.35 -8.33
C ARG A 26 6.03 -16.50 -8.49
N ALA A 27 6.72 -15.38 -8.46
CA ALA A 27 8.17 -15.31 -8.35
C ALA A 27 8.57 -14.11 -7.49
N ALA A 28 9.63 -14.25 -6.74
CA ALA A 28 10.25 -13.15 -6.00
C ALA A 28 11.75 -13.11 -6.32
N SER A 29 12.33 -11.92 -6.26
CA SER A 29 13.77 -11.71 -6.45
C SER A 29 14.21 -10.56 -5.57
N ASP A 30 15.34 -10.71 -4.89
CA ASP A 30 15.92 -9.63 -4.10
C ASP A 30 16.50 -8.56 -5.03
N VAL A 31 16.35 -7.29 -4.63
CA VAL A 31 16.85 -6.14 -5.42
C VAL A 31 18.35 -6.02 -5.22
N GLY A 32 19.21 -6.73 -4.96
CA GLY A 32 20.66 -6.51 -4.89
C GLY A 32 21.07 -5.08 -5.31
N ALA A 33 22.09 -4.97 -6.14
CA ALA A 33 22.55 -3.68 -6.66
C ALA A 33 21.84 -3.24 -7.98
N ASP A 34 21.06 -4.10 -8.60
CA ASP A 34 20.45 -3.88 -9.94
C ASP A 34 18.96 -4.29 -9.97
N LEU A 35 18.10 -3.28 -9.92
CA LEU A 35 16.65 -3.46 -10.01
C LEU A 35 16.21 -4.07 -11.35
N VAL A 36 16.88 -3.73 -12.47
CA VAL A 36 16.54 -4.27 -13.79
C VAL A 36 16.83 -5.76 -13.84
N ALA A 37 17.96 -6.19 -13.27
CA ALA A 37 18.30 -7.61 -13.16
C ALA A 37 17.30 -8.36 -12.27
N ALA A 38 16.86 -7.76 -11.15
CA ALA A 38 15.86 -8.37 -10.26
C ALA A 38 14.51 -8.56 -10.95
N VAL A 39 14.01 -7.55 -11.66
CA VAL A 39 12.78 -7.66 -12.46
C VAL A 39 12.94 -8.69 -13.56
N GLY A 40 14.07 -8.70 -14.27
CA GLY A 40 14.38 -9.70 -15.30
C GLY A 40 14.34 -11.13 -14.76
N ALA A 41 14.96 -11.37 -13.61
CA ALA A 41 14.99 -12.68 -12.94
C ALA A 41 13.58 -13.14 -12.51
N ALA A 42 12.76 -12.24 -11.97
CA ALA A 42 11.37 -12.55 -11.62
C ALA A 42 10.54 -12.93 -12.86
N LEU A 43 10.67 -12.18 -13.95
CA LEU A 43 9.99 -12.47 -15.22
C LEU A 43 10.45 -13.79 -15.84
N GLU A 44 11.73 -14.13 -15.73
CA GLU A 44 12.27 -15.40 -16.25
C GLU A 44 11.70 -16.58 -15.47
N ARG A 45 11.63 -16.52 -14.15
CA ARG A 45 10.98 -17.55 -13.32
C ARG A 45 9.49 -17.74 -13.66
N LEU A 46 8.81 -16.68 -14.06
CA LEU A 46 7.41 -16.75 -14.50
C LEU A 46 7.26 -17.19 -15.96
N SER A 47 8.36 -17.39 -16.68
CA SER A 47 8.35 -17.58 -18.14
C SER A 47 7.52 -18.76 -18.62
N SER A 48 7.51 -19.88 -17.92
CA SER A 48 6.74 -21.06 -18.27
C SER A 48 5.22 -20.86 -18.05
N ALA A 49 4.86 -20.23 -16.94
CA ALA A 49 3.47 -19.98 -16.55
C ALA A 49 2.83 -18.83 -17.34
N SER A 50 3.63 -17.86 -17.80
CA SER A 50 3.16 -16.70 -18.56
C SER A 50 3.16 -16.90 -20.07
N LYS A 51 3.24 -18.14 -20.57
CA LYS A 51 3.09 -18.44 -22.01
C LYS A 51 1.74 -17.94 -22.52
N GLY A 52 1.77 -17.09 -23.56
CA GLY A 52 0.56 -16.47 -24.12
C GLY A 52 0.16 -15.16 -23.45
N SER A 53 0.85 -14.70 -22.41
CA SER A 53 0.65 -13.34 -21.87
C SER A 53 1.13 -12.30 -22.88
N SER A 54 0.31 -11.28 -23.12
CA SER A 54 0.60 -10.16 -24.03
C SER A 54 0.91 -8.86 -23.31
N SER A 55 0.72 -8.80 -21.99
CA SER A 55 0.79 -7.57 -21.20
C SER A 55 1.54 -7.75 -19.89
N LEU A 56 2.24 -6.70 -19.48
CA LEU A 56 3.00 -6.59 -18.25
C LEU A 56 2.62 -5.30 -17.53
N GLY A 57 2.06 -5.40 -16.34
CA GLY A 57 1.85 -4.29 -15.43
C GLY A 57 2.96 -4.24 -14.39
N ILE A 58 3.51 -3.05 -14.15
CA ILE A 58 4.52 -2.83 -13.12
C ILE A 58 3.98 -1.80 -12.13
N ALA A 59 3.90 -2.18 -10.88
CA ALA A 59 3.58 -1.29 -9.78
C ALA A 59 4.87 -0.88 -9.06
N ALA A 60 4.99 0.41 -8.78
CA ALA A 60 6.08 0.95 -7.99
C ALA A 60 5.53 1.89 -6.93
N SER A 61 6.05 1.81 -5.71
CA SER A 61 5.71 2.74 -4.64
C SER A 61 6.46 4.05 -4.82
N GLY A 62 5.86 5.15 -4.37
CA GLY A 62 6.50 6.44 -4.32
C GLY A 62 6.08 7.41 -5.42
N MET A 63 6.69 8.61 -5.36
CA MET A 63 6.32 9.74 -6.22
C MET A 63 6.99 9.73 -7.62
N ASP A 64 7.86 8.75 -7.91
CA ASP A 64 8.60 8.72 -9.17
C ASP A 64 8.25 7.51 -10.05
N PRO A 65 7.20 7.63 -10.90
CA PRO A 65 6.92 6.62 -11.92
C PRO A 65 8.07 6.44 -12.91
N SER A 66 9.02 7.39 -12.97
CA SER A 66 10.14 7.34 -13.91
C SER A 66 11.12 6.21 -13.58
N ALA A 67 11.23 5.82 -12.31
CA ALA A 67 12.06 4.67 -11.94
C ALA A 67 11.53 3.37 -12.56
N ALA A 68 10.22 3.12 -12.43
CA ALA A 68 9.57 1.96 -13.04
C ALA A 68 9.61 2.04 -14.59
N THR A 69 9.48 3.23 -15.17
CA THR A 69 9.63 3.44 -16.61
C THR A 69 11.04 3.10 -17.06
N ARG A 70 12.10 3.54 -16.35
CA ARG A 70 13.49 3.17 -16.65
C ARG A 70 13.72 1.65 -16.60
N VAL A 71 13.13 0.97 -15.62
CA VAL A 71 13.17 -0.50 -15.56
C VAL A 71 12.56 -1.10 -16.82
N ILE A 72 11.37 -0.64 -17.20
CA ILE A 72 10.69 -1.09 -18.41
C ILE A 72 11.55 -0.90 -19.66
N ASP A 73 12.13 0.28 -19.82
CA ASP A 73 12.92 0.61 -21.00
C ASP A 73 14.22 -0.20 -21.06
N SER A 74 14.75 -0.58 -19.90
CA SER A 74 15.97 -1.38 -19.78
C SER A 74 15.75 -2.90 -19.94
N LEU A 75 14.51 -3.38 -19.94
CA LEU A 75 14.21 -4.79 -20.16
C LEU A 75 14.51 -5.17 -21.62
N THR A 76 15.65 -5.80 -21.83
CA THR A 76 16.20 -6.07 -23.17
C THR A 76 15.86 -7.46 -23.74
N SER A 77 15.29 -8.35 -22.93
CA SER A 77 14.95 -9.71 -23.41
C SER A 77 13.93 -9.65 -24.57
N ARG A 78 14.06 -10.55 -25.54
CA ARG A 78 13.11 -10.64 -26.67
C ARG A 78 11.67 -10.79 -26.19
N ARG A 79 11.47 -11.51 -25.09
CA ARG A 79 10.15 -11.78 -24.53
C ARG A 79 9.57 -10.53 -23.87
N SER A 80 10.34 -9.82 -23.05
CA SER A 80 9.88 -8.58 -22.42
C SER A 80 9.63 -7.45 -23.42
N ARG A 81 10.29 -7.46 -24.59
CA ARG A 81 10.01 -6.53 -25.69
C ARG A 81 8.66 -6.79 -26.36
N ALA A 82 8.20 -8.04 -26.38
CA ALA A 82 6.93 -8.40 -27.00
C ALA A 82 5.72 -8.08 -26.11
N LEU A 83 5.92 -7.85 -24.81
CA LEU A 83 4.83 -7.53 -23.89
C LEU A 83 4.48 -6.03 -23.97
N ARG A 84 3.20 -5.73 -24.03
CA ARG A 84 2.71 -4.36 -23.77
C ARG A 84 2.88 -4.04 -22.31
N LYS A 85 3.46 -2.89 -21.99
CA LYS A 85 3.90 -2.54 -20.66
C LYS A 85 3.12 -1.34 -20.13
N ALA A 86 2.73 -1.40 -18.86
CA ALA A 86 2.06 -0.30 -18.18
C ALA A 86 2.63 -0.12 -16.78
N VAL A 87 2.79 1.13 -16.35
CA VAL A 87 3.25 1.52 -15.01
C VAL A 87 2.10 2.11 -14.24
N VAL A 88 1.99 1.73 -12.96
CA VAL A 88 0.97 2.22 -12.04
C VAL A 88 1.56 2.38 -10.64
N GLY A 89 1.00 3.25 -9.80
CA GLY A 89 1.34 3.32 -8.40
C GLY A 89 0.76 2.14 -7.60
N CYS A 90 1.44 1.73 -6.52
CA CYS A 90 1.02 0.58 -5.72
C CYS A 90 -0.36 0.76 -5.10
N GLY A 91 -0.69 1.94 -4.61
CA GLY A 91 -2.02 2.23 -4.06
C GLY A 91 -3.13 2.17 -5.11
N THR A 92 -2.86 2.66 -6.32
CA THR A 92 -3.80 2.56 -7.44
C THR A 92 -3.97 1.10 -7.90
N ALA A 93 -2.89 0.33 -7.93
CA ALA A 93 -2.95 -1.10 -8.23
C ALA A 93 -3.80 -1.83 -7.20
N ALA A 94 -3.54 -1.63 -5.90
CA ALA A 94 -4.33 -2.24 -4.83
C ALA A 94 -5.81 -1.86 -4.90
N ALA A 95 -6.13 -0.58 -5.19
CA ALA A 95 -7.51 -0.13 -5.39
C ALA A 95 -8.20 -0.87 -6.54
N LEU A 96 -7.50 -1.05 -7.66
CA LEU A 96 -8.02 -1.80 -8.80
C LEU A 96 -8.27 -3.28 -8.48
N ALA A 97 -7.36 -3.92 -7.76
CA ALA A 97 -7.50 -5.31 -7.39
C ALA A 97 -8.70 -5.51 -6.44
N GLU A 98 -8.78 -4.70 -5.39
CA GLU A 98 -9.88 -4.77 -4.42
C GLU A 98 -11.24 -4.44 -5.05
N SER A 99 -11.29 -3.53 -6.04
CA SER A 99 -12.51 -3.24 -6.80
C SER A 99 -12.86 -4.34 -7.80
N TRP A 100 -11.88 -5.11 -8.26
CA TRP A 100 -12.12 -6.18 -9.24
C TRP A 100 -12.60 -7.46 -8.59
N ILE A 101 -11.86 -7.98 -7.61
CA ILE A 101 -12.08 -9.31 -7.02
C ILE A 101 -12.00 -9.32 -5.48
N GLY A 102 -11.71 -8.18 -4.84
CA GLY A 102 -11.53 -8.06 -3.40
C GLY A 102 -12.74 -7.50 -2.66
N ALA A 103 -12.47 -6.81 -1.56
CA ALA A 103 -13.47 -6.28 -0.63
C ALA A 103 -14.48 -5.31 -1.26
N ALA A 104 -14.12 -4.68 -2.37
CA ALA A 104 -14.94 -3.71 -3.09
C ALA A 104 -15.42 -4.22 -4.46
N ALA A 105 -15.44 -5.54 -4.68
CA ALA A 105 -15.91 -6.11 -5.93
C ALA A 105 -17.33 -5.64 -6.28
N GLY A 106 -17.51 -5.09 -7.49
CA GLY A 106 -18.78 -4.57 -7.97
C GLY A 106 -19.15 -3.17 -7.45
N VAL A 107 -18.25 -2.48 -6.74
CA VAL A 107 -18.44 -1.09 -6.29
C VAL A 107 -17.76 -0.12 -7.25
N ASP A 108 -18.50 0.84 -7.79
CA ASP A 108 -18.02 1.75 -8.83
C ASP A 108 -17.11 2.88 -8.31
N SER A 109 -17.27 3.29 -7.05
CA SER A 109 -16.52 4.40 -6.46
C SER A 109 -15.83 3.94 -5.19
N VAL A 110 -14.52 3.72 -5.26
CA VAL A 110 -13.71 3.14 -4.20
C VAL A 110 -12.48 3.98 -3.94
N VAL A 111 -12.18 4.19 -2.67
CA VAL A 111 -10.85 4.61 -2.21
C VAL A 111 -10.21 3.42 -1.49
N TYR A 112 -9.03 3.03 -1.92
CA TYR A 112 -8.13 2.20 -1.16
C TYR A 112 -7.14 3.10 -0.41
N PHE A 113 -6.94 2.81 0.86
CA PHE A 113 -5.92 3.43 1.69
C PHE A 113 -5.20 2.35 2.48
N GLY A 114 -3.90 2.22 2.27
CA GLY A 114 -3.04 1.23 2.89
C GLY A 114 -1.74 1.81 3.42
N VAL A 115 -1.09 1.07 4.32
CA VAL A 115 0.27 1.37 4.78
C VAL A 115 1.08 0.09 4.72
N GLU A 116 2.08 0.05 3.77
CA GLU A 116 2.90 -1.15 3.54
C GLU A 116 4.04 -0.86 2.53
N PRO A 117 5.27 -0.70 2.90
CA PRO A 117 5.85 -0.12 4.13
C PRO A 117 5.56 1.37 4.27
N HIS A 118 5.10 2.03 3.20
CA HIS A 118 4.70 3.43 3.11
C HIS A 118 3.19 3.57 3.00
N ALA A 119 2.68 4.76 3.33
CA ALA A 119 1.29 5.09 3.11
C ALA A 119 1.02 5.23 1.61
N MET A 120 0.03 4.52 1.12
CA MET A 120 -0.39 4.51 -0.27
C MET A 120 -1.91 4.62 -0.39
N ALA A 121 -2.39 5.23 -1.45
CA ALA A 121 -3.82 5.27 -1.75
C ALA A 121 -4.05 5.19 -3.26
N GLY A 122 -5.24 4.71 -3.60
CA GLY A 122 -5.73 4.70 -4.97
C GLY A 122 -7.22 5.00 -5.01
N VAL A 123 -7.65 5.61 -6.09
CA VAL A 123 -9.06 5.95 -6.32
C VAL A 123 -9.53 5.24 -7.58
N VAL A 124 -10.64 4.55 -7.47
CA VAL A 124 -11.36 3.94 -8.61
C VAL A 124 -12.71 4.63 -8.73
N ARG A 125 -13.05 5.04 -9.94
CA ARG A 125 -14.36 5.65 -10.25
C ARG A 125 -14.91 5.09 -11.55
N GLY A 126 -16.16 4.63 -11.52
CA GLY A 126 -16.76 3.93 -12.66
C GLY A 126 -15.95 2.70 -13.10
N GLY A 127 -15.38 1.96 -12.14
CA GLY A 127 -14.53 0.80 -12.40
C GLY A 127 -13.17 1.11 -13.03
N ARG A 128 -12.77 2.40 -13.14
CA ARG A 128 -11.50 2.85 -13.73
C ARG A 128 -10.62 3.56 -12.70
N PRO A 129 -9.29 3.40 -12.78
CA PRO A 129 -8.39 4.12 -11.89
C PRO A 129 -8.38 5.61 -12.20
N VAL A 130 -8.34 6.44 -11.16
CA VAL A 130 -8.13 7.88 -11.28
C VAL A 130 -6.63 8.13 -11.19
N ILE A 131 -6.03 8.56 -12.29
CA ILE A 131 -4.61 8.85 -12.41
C ILE A 131 -4.40 10.36 -12.46
N GLY A 132 -3.42 10.86 -11.72
CA GLY A 132 -3.05 12.28 -11.75
C GLY A 132 -2.49 12.70 -13.11
N ALA A 133 -2.50 13.99 -13.41
CA ALA A 133 -2.04 14.57 -14.68
C ALA A 133 -0.57 14.20 -15.04
N HIS A 134 0.21 13.80 -14.05
CA HIS A 134 1.60 13.38 -14.24
C HIS A 134 1.78 11.86 -14.07
N GLY A 135 0.74 11.07 -14.22
CA GLY A 135 0.79 9.61 -14.03
C GLY A 135 0.97 9.15 -12.58
N ARG A 136 0.84 10.06 -11.60
CA ARG A 136 1.05 9.74 -10.19
C ARG A 136 -0.24 9.32 -9.51
N GLU A 137 -0.13 8.39 -8.58
CA GLU A 137 -1.16 8.11 -7.59
C GLU A 137 -1.23 9.22 -6.52
N PRO A 138 -2.28 9.25 -5.67
CA PRO A 138 -2.33 10.15 -4.53
C PRO A 138 -1.12 9.96 -3.60
N ALA A 139 -0.27 10.97 -3.48
CA ALA A 139 0.93 10.93 -2.63
C ALA A 139 0.59 11.12 -1.15
N VAL A 140 -0.21 10.21 -0.59
CA VAL A 140 -0.83 10.36 0.74
C VAL A 140 0.20 10.39 1.87
N GLY A 141 1.34 9.73 1.74
CA GLY A 141 2.43 9.80 2.71
C GLY A 141 2.89 11.24 3.01
N TRP A 142 2.68 12.15 2.05
CA TRP A 142 3.02 13.57 2.16
C TRP A 142 1.88 14.46 2.69
N MET A 143 0.73 13.90 3.06
CA MET A 143 -0.33 14.68 3.67
C MET A 143 0.17 15.40 4.92
N ALA A 144 0.06 16.74 4.94
CA ALA A 144 0.44 17.60 6.05
C ALA A 144 -0.66 17.59 7.13
N LEU A 145 -0.57 16.65 8.05
CA LEU A 145 -1.55 16.44 9.12
C LEU A 145 -1.13 17.03 10.47
N ASN A 146 0.08 17.59 10.53
CA ASN A 146 0.62 18.25 11.71
C ASN A 146 1.15 19.63 11.30
N PRO A 147 0.75 20.72 11.99
CA PRO A 147 1.24 22.06 11.68
C PRO A 147 2.72 22.26 12.07
N VAL A 148 3.25 21.40 12.94
CA VAL A 148 4.67 21.45 13.33
C VAL A 148 5.50 20.78 12.26
N GLU A 149 6.41 21.52 11.65
CA GLU A 149 7.35 21.01 10.68
C GLU A 149 8.52 20.30 11.39
N ARG A 150 8.87 19.10 10.91
CA ARG A 150 9.97 18.28 11.43
C ARG A 150 10.88 17.83 10.29
N GLU A 151 12.12 17.52 10.61
CA GLU A 151 13.09 17.09 9.60
C GLU A 151 12.68 15.76 8.91
N ASP A 152 12.13 14.82 9.67
CA ASP A 152 11.63 13.56 9.13
C ASP A 152 10.43 13.76 8.20
N TYR A 153 9.57 14.76 8.44
CA TYR A 153 8.45 15.10 7.54
C TYR A 153 8.94 15.59 6.18
N ARG A 154 10.07 16.31 6.15
CA ARG A 154 10.69 16.75 4.88
C ARG A 154 11.35 15.60 4.10
N LYS A 155 11.73 14.52 4.77
CA LYS A 155 12.40 13.37 4.15
C LYS A 155 11.43 12.32 3.63
N SER A 156 10.41 11.98 4.39
CA SER A 156 9.49 10.88 4.10
C SER A 156 8.03 11.29 3.93
N GLY A 157 7.68 12.55 4.23
CA GLY A 157 6.30 13.01 4.30
C GLY A 157 5.75 12.94 5.74
N CYS A 158 4.80 13.83 6.05
CA CYS A 158 4.27 13.94 7.41
C CYS A 158 3.48 12.68 7.81
N LEU A 159 2.58 12.20 6.95
CA LEU A 159 1.80 11.00 7.27
C LEU A 159 2.71 9.77 7.40
N ASP A 160 3.59 9.54 6.44
CA ASP A 160 4.51 8.38 6.46
C ASP A 160 5.37 8.35 7.72
N ALA A 161 5.94 9.49 8.08
CA ALA A 161 6.74 9.59 9.30
C ALA A 161 5.97 9.21 10.57
N GLU A 162 4.64 9.32 10.56
CA GLU A 162 3.80 9.01 11.72
C GLU A 162 3.20 7.60 11.68
N VAL A 163 2.89 7.06 10.50
CA VAL A 163 2.09 5.82 10.41
C VAL A 163 2.85 4.62 9.85
N ALA A 164 3.96 4.82 9.16
CA ALA A 164 4.81 3.72 8.72
C ALA A 164 5.37 2.93 9.92
N ALA A 165 5.66 1.65 9.72
CA ALA A 165 6.16 0.76 10.78
C ALA A 165 7.35 1.38 11.55
N ALA A 166 8.31 1.97 10.83
CA ALA A 166 9.45 2.66 11.44
C ALA A 166 9.03 3.87 12.31
N GLY A 167 8.00 4.61 11.91
CA GLY A 167 7.45 5.74 12.67
C GLY A 167 6.79 5.30 13.98
N ILE A 168 6.04 4.19 13.93
CA ILE A 168 5.38 3.59 15.10
C ILE A 168 6.43 3.11 16.10
N VAL A 169 7.43 2.34 15.64
CA VAL A 169 8.54 1.88 16.46
C VAL A 169 9.32 3.03 17.09
N ARG A 170 9.64 4.06 16.29
CA ARG A 170 10.34 5.24 16.78
C ARG A 170 9.58 5.95 17.90
N ARG A 171 8.25 6.09 17.79
CA ARG A 171 7.44 6.71 18.86
C ARG A 171 7.46 5.87 20.13
N LEU A 172 7.39 4.56 20.05
CA LEU A 172 7.53 3.69 21.22
C LEU A 172 8.91 3.87 21.88
N ILE A 173 9.98 3.88 21.09
CA ILE A 173 11.35 4.09 21.58
C ILE A 173 11.49 5.45 22.28
N TRP A 174 10.90 6.51 21.74
CA TRP A 174 10.93 7.82 22.37
C TRP A 174 10.21 7.83 23.72
N ARG A 175 9.07 7.14 23.83
CA ARG A 175 8.32 7.02 25.09
C ARG A 175 9.16 6.25 26.13
N ILE A 176 9.79 5.15 25.75
CA ILE A 176 10.67 4.38 26.64
C ILE A 176 11.86 5.24 27.09
N LYS A 177 12.52 5.95 26.18
CA LYS A 177 13.63 6.85 26.51
C LYS A 177 13.20 8.03 27.40
N ALA A 178 11.96 8.44 27.35
CA ALA A 178 11.38 9.46 28.23
C ALA A 178 11.00 8.93 29.61
N GLY A 179 11.17 7.62 29.87
CA GLY A 179 10.95 7.01 31.17
C GLY A 179 9.68 6.15 31.29
N ASP A 180 8.89 6.02 30.21
CA ASP A 180 7.75 5.11 30.22
C ASP A 180 8.22 3.64 30.23
N ARG A 181 7.53 2.80 30.98
CA ARG A 181 7.80 1.37 31.03
C ARG A 181 6.90 0.60 30.08
N SER A 182 7.49 -0.20 29.20
CA SER A 182 6.79 -1.04 28.24
C SER A 182 7.30 -2.47 28.30
N ARG A 183 6.40 -3.42 28.16
CA ARG A 183 6.75 -4.86 28.03
C ARG A 183 7.60 -5.15 26.81
N VAL A 184 7.52 -4.29 25.77
CA VAL A 184 8.37 -4.43 24.58
C VAL A 184 9.84 -4.28 24.93
N GLN A 185 10.20 -3.39 25.86
CA GLN A 185 11.58 -3.24 26.32
C GLN A 185 12.11 -4.53 26.99
N ASP A 186 11.28 -5.18 27.80
CA ASP A 186 11.63 -6.43 28.45
C ASP A 186 11.75 -7.57 27.42
N ALA A 187 10.85 -7.62 26.45
CA ALA A 187 10.84 -8.64 25.40
C ALA A 187 12.12 -8.63 24.53
N VAL A 188 12.73 -7.45 24.33
CA VAL A 188 13.99 -7.30 23.58
C VAL A 188 15.22 -7.24 24.46
N GLY A 189 15.10 -7.59 25.77
CA GLY A 189 16.23 -7.59 26.70
C GLY A 189 16.91 -6.22 26.87
N GLY A 190 16.17 -5.13 26.63
CA GLY A 190 16.68 -3.75 26.70
C GLY A 190 17.32 -3.25 25.40
N ASP A 191 17.52 -4.07 24.39
CA ASP A 191 18.00 -3.64 23.08
C ASP A 191 16.86 -3.00 22.26
N LEU A 192 16.72 -1.69 22.36
CA LEU A 192 15.66 -0.95 21.66
C LEU A 192 15.78 -1.01 20.13
N THR A 193 16.92 -1.41 19.57
CA THR A 193 17.10 -1.54 18.11
C THR A 193 16.44 -2.79 17.55
N ALA A 194 16.17 -3.78 18.41
CA ALA A 194 15.47 -5.01 18.05
C ALA A 194 13.93 -4.88 18.08
N ILE A 195 13.40 -3.70 18.43
CA ILE A 195 11.94 -3.47 18.46
C ILE A 195 11.39 -3.46 17.03
N THR A 196 10.37 -4.28 16.78
CA THR A 196 9.63 -4.35 15.53
C THR A 196 8.19 -3.85 15.70
N TYR A 197 7.53 -3.50 14.60
CA TYR A 197 6.12 -3.15 14.59
C TYR A 197 5.24 -4.26 15.20
N ASP A 198 5.50 -5.52 14.86
CA ASP A 198 4.72 -6.66 15.36
C ASP A 198 4.79 -6.77 16.88
N LEU A 199 5.98 -6.55 17.47
CA LEU A 199 6.13 -6.51 18.93
C LEU A 199 5.28 -5.41 19.57
N VAL A 200 5.15 -4.26 18.92
CA VAL A 200 4.30 -3.15 19.40
C VAL A 200 2.82 -3.56 19.37
N VAL A 201 2.36 -4.20 18.29
CA VAL A 201 0.98 -4.67 18.14
C VAL A 201 0.67 -5.77 19.17
N GLU A 202 1.57 -6.75 19.32
CA GLU A 202 1.42 -7.83 20.29
C GLU A 202 1.35 -7.31 21.73
N ALA A 203 2.24 -6.38 22.07
CA ALA A 203 2.22 -5.75 23.39
C ALA A 203 0.93 -4.94 23.63
N ALA A 204 0.42 -4.23 22.62
CA ALA A 204 -0.86 -3.53 22.73
C ALA A 204 -2.02 -4.51 22.99
N ARG A 205 -2.06 -5.65 22.29
CA ARG A 205 -3.00 -6.74 22.54
C ARG A 205 -2.85 -7.32 23.95
N ALA A 206 -1.60 -7.41 24.44
CA ALA A 206 -1.29 -7.83 25.82
C ALA A 206 -1.52 -6.73 26.87
N LYS A 207 -2.21 -5.63 26.52
CA LYS A 207 -2.58 -4.52 27.41
C LYS A 207 -1.39 -3.71 27.93
N ASP A 208 -0.31 -3.60 27.17
CA ASP A 208 0.78 -2.66 27.44
C ASP A 208 0.33 -1.22 27.18
N GLY A 209 0.29 -0.40 28.23
CA GLY A 209 -0.30 0.95 28.14
C GLY A 209 0.44 1.87 27.19
N VAL A 210 1.76 1.75 27.07
CA VAL A 210 2.57 2.56 26.16
C VAL A 210 2.30 2.18 24.71
N SER A 211 2.29 0.88 24.40
CA SER A 211 1.96 0.37 23.07
C SER A 211 0.54 0.73 22.65
N ILE A 212 -0.46 0.61 23.55
CA ILE A 212 -1.84 1.06 23.29
C ILE A 212 -1.86 2.55 22.95
N SER A 213 -1.14 3.38 23.70
CA SER A 213 -1.07 4.83 23.43
C SER A 213 -0.48 5.13 22.06
N VAL A 214 0.62 4.44 21.70
CA VAL A 214 1.27 4.59 20.39
C VAL A 214 0.33 4.17 19.25
N MET A 215 -0.39 3.04 19.40
CA MET A 215 -1.35 2.58 18.39
C MET A 215 -2.54 3.53 18.25
N ARG A 216 -3.05 4.11 19.35
CA ARG A 216 -4.10 5.14 19.30
C ARG A 216 -3.65 6.40 18.58
N ASP A 217 -2.41 6.85 18.81
CA ASP A 217 -1.89 8.02 18.11
C ASP A 217 -1.69 7.73 16.62
N THR A 218 -1.27 6.51 16.26
CA THR A 218 -1.24 6.05 14.87
C THR A 218 -2.64 6.10 14.24
N ALA A 219 -3.65 5.56 14.92
CA ALA A 219 -5.03 5.56 14.43
C ALA A 219 -5.59 6.97 14.22
N LYS A 220 -5.20 7.96 15.03
CA LYS A 220 -5.59 9.36 14.81
C LYS A 220 -5.07 9.91 13.47
N TYR A 221 -3.78 9.70 13.18
CA TYR A 221 -3.20 10.14 11.90
C TYR A 221 -3.85 9.41 10.72
N LEU A 222 -4.05 8.10 10.83
CA LEU A 222 -4.73 7.30 9.82
C LEU A 222 -6.18 7.76 9.60
N GLY A 223 -6.91 8.03 10.69
CA GLY A 223 -8.27 8.56 10.62
C GLY A 223 -8.36 9.96 10.01
N MET A 224 -7.38 10.85 10.29
CA MET A 224 -7.29 12.16 9.64
C MET A 224 -7.03 12.03 8.13
N ALA A 225 -6.10 11.17 7.73
CA ALA A 225 -5.81 10.93 6.33
C ALA A 225 -7.01 10.34 5.60
N ALA A 226 -7.65 9.33 6.18
CA ALA A 226 -8.83 8.69 5.65
C ALA A 226 -10.00 9.68 5.49
N ALA A 227 -10.24 10.55 6.48
CA ALA A 227 -11.26 11.59 6.39
C ALA A 227 -10.99 12.56 5.23
N ASN A 228 -9.74 13.01 5.05
CA ASN A 228 -9.38 13.88 3.94
C ASN A 228 -9.58 13.19 2.58
N LEU A 229 -9.23 11.91 2.47
CA LEU A 229 -9.48 11.13 1.26
C LEU A 229 -10.98 11.01 0.94
N VAL A 230 -11.80 10.73 1.96
CA VAL A 230 -13.26 10.66 1.80
C VAL A 230 -13.84 12.01 1.40
N ILE A 231 -13.46 13.10 2.07
CA ILE A 231 -13.94 14.46 1.75
C ILE A 231 -13.58 14.87 0.32
N MET A 232 -12.39 14.52 -0.15
CA MET A 232 -11.93 14.91 -1.49
C MET A 232 -12.50 14.07 -2.62
N SER A 233 -12.86 12.82 -2.38
CA SER A 233 -13.22 11.88 -3.43
C SER A 233 -14.67 11.40 -3.36
N ASP A 234 -15.35 11.59 -2.24
CA ASP A 234 -16.75 11.17 -2.00
C ASP A 234 -17.00 9.72 -2.51
N PRO A 235 -16.32 8.72 -1.94
CA PRO A 235 -16.42 7.35 -2.41
C PRO A 235 -17.63 6.63 -1.79
N ALA A 236 -18.17 5.64 -2.49
CA ALA A 236 -19.16 4.73 -1.92
C ALA A 236 -18.51 3.77 -0.90
N MET A 237 -17.22 3.45 -1.11
CA MET A 237 -16.50 2.53 -0.21
C MET A 237 -15.06 2.99 0.04
N LEU A 238 -14.64 2.91 1.31
CA LEU A 238 -13.26 3.03 1.77
C LEU A 238 -12.74 1.64 2.13
N VAL A 239 -11.66 1.20 1.46
CA VAL A 239 -10.97 -0.05 1.77
C VAL A 239 -9.68 0.26 2.51
N LEU A 240 -9.51 -0.29 3.70
CA LEU A 240 -8.35 -0.12 4.55
C LEU A 240 -7.42 -1.34 4.45
N GLY A 241 -6.18 -1.13 4.00
CA GLY A 241 -5.21 -2.19 3.74
C GLY A 241 -3.92 -2.12 4.56
N GLY A 242 -3.00 -3.05 4.28
CA GLY A 242 -1.70 -3.12 4.94
C GLY A 242 -1.82 -3.31 6.45
N ILE A 243 -1.04 -2.54 7.21
CA ILE A 243 -1.04 -2.64 8.68
C ILE A 243 -2.40 -2.37 9.32
N MET A 244 -3.31 -1.63 8.66
CA MET A 244 -4.66 -1.39 9.18
C MET A 244 -5.51 -2.65 9.14
N ALA A 245 -5.35 -3.47 8.10
CA ALA A 245 -6.02 -4.76 8.00
C ALA A 245 -5.37 -5.82 8.92
N SER A 246 -4.03 -5.88 8.97
CA SER A 246 -3.30 -6.88 9.76
C SER A 246 -3.35 -6.64 11.27
N ALA A 247 -3.33 -5.38 11.73
CA ALA A 247 -3.50 -5.05 13.15
C ALA A 247 -4.96 -5.21 13.62
N GLY A 248 -5.92 -5.25 12.68
CA GLY A 248 -7.32 -5.52 12.97
C GLY A 248 -7.89 -4.57 14.04
N ASP A 249 -8.28 -5.15 15.17
CA ASP A 249 -8.91 -4.46 16.31
C ASP A 249 -8.09 -3.27 16.87
N GLN A 250 -6.76 -3.33 16.78
CA GLN A 250 -5.90 -2.28 17.33
C GLN A 250 -5.93 -0.98 16.51
N LEU A 251 -6.29 -1.05 15.23
CA LEU A 251 -6.33 0.11 14.32
C LEU A 251 -7.70 0.34 13.70
N LEU A 252 -8.41 -0.69 13.27
CA LEU A 252 -9.63 -0.54 12.47
C LEU A 252 -10.73 0.22 13.21
N GLU A 253 -11.12 -0.24 14.40
CA GLU A 253 -12.15 0.43 15.21
C GLU A 253 -11.75 1.87 15.60
N PRO A 254 -10.51 2.12 16.10
CA PRO A 254 -10.07 3.49 16.37
C PRO A 254 -10.08 4.40 15.13
N ILE A 255 -9.74 3.90 13.93
CA ILE A 255 -9.80 4.68 12.69
C ILE A 255 -11.26 5.03 12.35
N VAL A 256 -12.17 4.06 12.42
CA VAL A 256 -13.60 4.29 12.16
C VAL A 256 -14.17 5.33 13.14
N TRP A 257 -13.80 5.23 14.41
CA TRP A 257 -14.20 6.23 15.41
C TRP A 257 -13.66 7.63 15.11
N GLU A 258 -12.40 7.74 14.68
CA GLU A 258 -11.80 9.02 14.28
C GLU A 258 -12.46 9.59 13.00
N LEU A 259 -12.87 8.75 12.06
CA LEU A 259 -13.65 9.15 10.88
C LEU A 259 -15.00 9.75 11.31
N GLY A 260 -15.75 9.07 12.18
CA GLY A 260 -17.06 9.54 12.65
C GLY A 260 -17.01 10.89 13.37
N ARG A 261 -15.85 11.28 13.91
CA ARG A 261 -15.65 12.59 14.53
C ARG A 261 -15.28 13.71 13.55
N ARG A 262 -14.87 13.38 12.35
CA ARG A 262 -14.32 14.31 11.35
C ARG A 262 -15.18 14.49 10.13
N LEU A 263 -15.96 13.46 9.78
CA LEU A 263 -16.87 13.53 8.65
C LEU A 263 -18.20 14.11 9.05
N PRO A 264 -18.86 14.89 8.19
CA PRO A 264 -20.27 15.21 8.34
C PRO A 264 -21.12 13.94 8.43
N GLY A 265 -22.15 13.93 9.28
CA GLY A 265 -23.02 12.76 9.49
C GLY A 265 -23.48 12.10 8.18
N PRO A 266 -24.10 12.85 7.23
CA PRO A 266 -24.55 12.28 5.95
C PRO A 266 -23.45 11.60 5.12
N MET A 267 -22.20 12.08 5.19
CA MET A 267 -21.07 11.42 4.50
C MET A 267 -20.69 10.12 5.19
N MET A 268 -20.67 10.13 6.53
CA MET A 268 -20.34 8.93 7.31
C MET A 268 -21.42 7.85 7.14
N ASP A 269 -22.70 8.24 7.11
CA ASP A 269 -23.85 7.34 6.93
C ASP A 269 -23.88 6.69 5.53
N ALA A 270 -23.40 7.40 4.51
CA ALA A 270 -23.32 6.90 3.14
C ALA A 270 -22.08 6.04 2.86
N LEU A 271 -21.05 6.13 3.70
CA LEU A 271 -19.77 5.49 3.47
C LEU A 271 -19.74 4.04 3.97
N THR A 272 -19.40 3.11 3.09
CA THR A 272 -19.07 1.75 3.51
C THR A 272 -17.57 1.64 3.78
N ILE A 273 -17.19 1.11 4.95
CA ILE A 273 -15.78 0.87 5.31
C ILE A 273 -15.52 -0.63 5.40
N ARG A 274 -14.46 -1.11 4.75
CA ARG A 274 -14.04 -2.51 4.73
C ARG A 274 -12.54 -2.66 4.90
N SER A 275 -12.11 -3.78 5.48
CA SER A 275 -10.72 -4.23 5.40
C SER A 275 -10.44 -4.80 4.02
N ALA A 276 -9.24 -4.57 3.50
CA ALA A 276 -8.73 -5.23 2.30
C ALA A 276 -8.70 -6.75 2.48
N THR A 277 -8.97 -7.49 1.42
CA THR A 277 -9.07 -8.97 1.47
C THR A 277 -8.00 -9.70 0.68
N LEU A 278 -7.32 -9.00 -0.24
CA LEU A 278 -6.32 -9.62 -1.11
C LEU A 278 -4.91 -9.67 -0.51
N GLY A 279 -4.70 -8.97 0.62
CA GLY A 279 -3.43 -8.97 1.34
C GLY A 279 -2.25 -8.60 0.43
N PRO A 280 -1.11 -9.33 0.52
CA PRO A 280 0.10 -9.01 -0.24
C PRO A 280 -0.04 -9.22 -1.75
N ASP A 281 -1.14 -9.79 -2.22
CA ASP A 281 -1.37 -9.98 -3.66
C ASP A 281 -2.07 -8.79 -4.33
N ALA A 282 -2.63 -7.89 -3.55
CA ALA A 282 -3.43 -6.78 -4.07
C ALA A 282 -2.68 -5.99 -5.15
N VAL A 283 -1.41 -5.66 -4.89
CA VAL A 283 -0.61 -4.83 -5.80
C VAL A 283 -0.29 -5.55 -7.11
N VAL A 284 0.17 -6.80 -7.06
CA VAL A 284 0.52 -7.55 -8.28
C VAL A 284 -0.72 -7.89 -9.12
N ILE A 285 -1.85 -8.19 -8.49
CA ILE A 285 -3.14 -8.41 -9.17
C ILE A 285 -3.59 -7.13 -9.86
N GLY A 286 -3.53 -6.00 -9.14
CA GLY A 286 -3.93 -4.71 -9.67
C GLY A 286 -3.02 -4.19 -10.77
N ALA A 287 -1.70 -4.43 -10.68
CA ALA A 287 -0.75 -4.12 -11.75
C ALA A 287 -1.09 -4.90 -13.03
N ALA A 288 -1.35 -6.20 -12.90
CA ALA A 288 -1.80 -7.03 -14.02
C ALA A 288 -3.12 -6.51 -14.62
N ARG A 289 -4.08 -6.14 -13.77
CA ARG A 289 -5.37 -5.56 -14.21
C ARG A 289 -5.18 -4.25 -14.95
N TYR A 290 -4.31 -3.36 -14.44
CA TYR A 290 -4.03 -2.05 -15.06
C TYR A 290 -3.46 -2.19 -16.47
N ALA A 291 -2.56 -3.14 -16.69
CA ALA A 291 -2.01 -3.41 -18.02
C ALA A 291 -3.12 -3.79 -19.05
N GLY A 292 -4.22 -4.38 -18.60
CA GLY A 292 -5.39 -4.64 -19.44
C GLY A 292 -6.13 -3.37 -19.86
N PHE A 293 -6.23 -2.36 -18.98
CA PHE A 293 -6.92 -1.09 -19.30
C PHE A 293 -6.19 -0.26 -20.35
N VAL A 294 -4.87 -0.12 -20.23
CA VAL A 294 -4.06 0.68 -21.17
C VAL A 294 -4.17 0.13 -22.60
N ASN A 295 -4.36 -1.18 -22.72
CA ASN A 295 -4.49 -1.83 -24.02
C ASN A 295 -5.83 -1.61 -24.73
N THR A 296 -6.89 -1.20 -24.00
CA THR A 296 -8.22 -0.96 -24.59
C THR A 296 -8.43 0.48 -25.04
N THR A 297 -7.53 1.39 -24.70
CA THR A 297 -7.68 2.82 -25.00
C THR A 297 -6.94 3.25 -26.28
N GLU A 298 -6.08 2.38 -26.86
CA GLU A 298 -5.32 2.62 -28.08
C GLU A 298 -5.90 1.89 -29.31
N SER A 299 -7.07 1.30 -29.19
CA SER A 299 -7.84 0.68 -30.27
C SER A 299 -9.16 1.45 -30.44
#